data_77bbfae10c69b4c5a5d4b5ad0a383ba0
#
_entry.id   77bbfae10c69b4c5a5d4b5ad0a383ba0
#
_cell.length_a   1.000
_cell.length_b   1.000
_cell.length_c   1.000
_cell.angle_alpha   90.00
_cell.angle_beta   90.00
_cell.angle_gamma   90.00
#
_symmetry.space_group_name_H-M   'P 1'
#
loop_
_entity.id
_entity.type
_entity.pdbx_description
1 polymer ?
#
loop_
_entity_poly.entity_id
_entity_poly.type
_entity_poly.pdbx_seq_one_letter_code
_entity_poly.pdbx_strand_id
1 'polypeptide(L)'
;MVNVLYASAWIFAMWKWGDWKNWQKYYPTILFFIIGDFLYLYLLSDLYPMWRYHPPEIDKQAGLTNTHISFSIMIIKYPATALIYLSKFPGTRSKQIFYILGWTCLYMINEGIDYKTGLIQYSNGWSFKWSIAFNMMMFTILWVHHRRPILAWAISILFILSLWQIFDVPSKVFR
;
A
#
# COMPACT_ATOMS: atom_id res chain seq x y z
N MET A 1 -1.03 20.92 -0.63
CA MET A 1 0.38 21.09 -1.10
C MET A 1 1.29 19.96 -0.65
N VAL A 2 1.11 19.41 0.56
CA VAL A 2 1.94 18.31 1.09
C VAL A 2 1.82 17.05 0.22
N ASN A 3 0.59 16.63 -0.11
CA ASN A 3 0.37 15.46 -0.96
C ASN A 3 0.90 15.62 -2.39
N VAL A 4 0.94 16.84 -2.92
CA VAL A 4 1.53 17.12 -4.24
C VAL A 4 3.05 16.94 -4.19
N LEU A 5 3.72 17.45 -3.16
CA LEU A 5 5.17 17.24 -2.96
C LEU A 5 5.51 15.77 -2.79
N TYR A 6 4.69 15.04 -2.03
CA TYR A 6 4.84 13.61 -1.84
C TYR A 6 4.70 12.83 -3.16
N ALA A 7 3.67 13.13 -3.94
CA ALA A 7 3.48 12.53 -5.26
C ALA A 7 4.65 12.86 -6.21
N SER A 8 5.14 14.11 -6.19
CA SER A 8 6.30 14.53 -7.00
C SER A 8 7.58 13.78 -6.62
N ALA A 9 7.80 13.52 -5.32
CA ALA A 9 8.92 12.72 -4.86
C ALA A 9 8.86 11.27 -5.39
N TRP A 10 7.67 10.66 -5.41
CA TRP A 10 7.47 9.32 -5.97
C TRP A 10 7.64 9.29 -7.49
N ILE A 11 7.18 10.32 -8.22
CA ILE A 11 7.42 10.46 -9.68
C ILE A 11 8.92 10.56 -9.95
N PHE A 12 9.63 11.38 -9.19
CA PHE A 12 11.08 11.50 -9.31
C PHE A 12 11.80 10.18 -9.00
N ALA A 13 11.42 9.50 -7.92
CA ALA A 13 11.98 8.20 -7.56
C ALA A 13 11.72 7.15 -8.66
N MET A 14 10.52 7.11 -9.20
CA MET A 14 10.12 6.24 -10.28
C MET A 14 10.91 6.53 -11.56
N TRP A 15 11.08 7.80 -11.92
CA TRP A 15 11.88 8.23 -13.06
C TRP A 15 13.35 7.82 -12.92
N LYS A 16 13.95 8.03 -11.74
CA LYS A 16 15.38 7.81 -11.52
C LYS A 16 15.75 6.33 -11.32
N TRP A 17 14.89 5.56 -10.65
CA TRP A 17 15.21 4.20 -10.20
C TRP A 17 14.25 3.13 -10.73
N GLY A 18 13.17 3.50 -11.39
CA GLY A 18 12.20 2.56 -11.95
C GLY A 18 12.69 1.91 -13.25
N ASP A 19 12.35 0.66 -13.46
CA ASP A 19 12.65 -0.08 -14.69
C ASP A 19 11.57 0.19 -15.77
N TRP A 20 11.62 1.40 -16.35
CA TRP A 20 10.66 1.84 -17.36
C TRP A 20 10.68 1.05 -18.66
N LYS A 21 11.86 0.56 -19.05
CA LYS A 21 12.00 -0.20 -20.31
C LYS A 21 11.22 -1.51 -20.29
N ASN A 22 11.05 -2.07 -19.10
CA ASN A 22 10.38 -3.35 -18.89
C ASN A 22 9.06 -3.21 -18.10
N TRP A 23 8.40 -2.04 -18.10
CA TRP A 23 7.23 -1.75 -17.29
C TRP A 23 6.11 -2.79 -17.45
N GLN A 24 5.95 -3.36 -18.66
CA GLN A 24 4.96 -4.38 -18.96
C GLN A 24 5.09 -5.64 -18.09
N LYS A 25 6.31 -6.00 -17.64
CA LYS A 25 6.54 -7.13 -16.73
C LYS A 25 5.91 -6.91 -15.36
N TYR A 26 5.82 -5.66 -14.93
CA TYR A 26 5.33 -5.28 -13.60
C TYR A 26 3.85 -4.92 -13.61
N TYR A 27 3.29 -4.62 -14.79
CA TYR A 27 1.92 -4.16 -14.97
C TYR A 27 0.88 -5.05 -14.29
N PRO A 28 0.89 -6.40 -14.42
CA PRO A 28 -0.08 -7.25 -13.71
C PRO A 28 0.03 -7.12 -12.18
N THR A 29 1.25 -6.93 -11.64
CA THR A 29 1.45 -6.74 -10.20
C THR A 29 1.04 -5.35 -9.73
N ILE A 30 1.18 -4.34 -10.57
CA ILE A 30 0.65 -3.00 -10.31
C ILE A 30 -0.87 -3.05 -10.21
N LEU A 31 -1.55 -3.69 -11.15
CA LEU A 31 -3.01 -3.86 -11.12
C LEU A 31 -3.45 -4.65 -9.88
N PHE A 32 -2.76 -5.73 -9.54
CA PHE A 32 -3.02 -6.51 -8.33
C PHE A 32 -2.93 -5.63 -7.06
N PHE A 33 -1.92 -4.76 -6.98
CA PHE A 33 -1.75 -3.84 -5.86
C PHE A 33 -2.89 -2.82 -5.77
N ILE A 34 -3.28 -2.23 -6.90
CA ILE A 34 -4.42 -1.31 -7.01
C ILE A 34 -5.73 -2.00 -6.62
N ILE A 35 -5.97 -3.22 -7.09
CA ILE A 35 -7.18 -3.99 -6.75
C ILE A 35 -7.26 -4.24 -5.24
N GLY A 36 -6.14 -4.56 -4.59
CA GLY A 36 -6.11 -4.75 -3.13
C GLY A 36 -6.58 -3.51 -2.37
N ASP A 37 -6.13 -2.34 -2.78
CA ASP A 37 -6.51 -1.06 -2.18
C ASP A 37 -7.99 -0.70 -2.49
N PHE A 38 -8.44 -0.92 -3.72
CA PHE A 38 -9.85 -0.76 -4.07
C PHE A 38 -10.77 -1.66 -3.25
N LEU A 39 -10.37 -2.90 -2.98
CA LEU A 39 -11.15 -3.79 -2.13
C LEU A 39 -11.27 -3.24 -0.70
N TYR A 40 -10.18 -2.72 -0.15
CA TYR A 40 -10.22 -2.05 1.15
C TYR A 40 -11.16 -0.84 1.13
N LEU A 41 -11.01 0.05 0.15
CA LEU A 41 -11.84 1.25 0.03
C LEU A 41 -13.33 0.89 -0.14
N TYR A 42 -13.63 -0.07 -0.99
CA TYR A 42 -15.02 -0.47 -1.27
C TYR A 42 -15.69 -1.16 -0.07
N LEU A 43 -14.99 -2.08 0.59
CA LEU A 43 -15.60 -2.91 1.64
C LEU A 43 -15.53 -2.25 3.02
N LEU A 44 -14.41 -1.60 3.35
CA LEU A 44 -14.13 -1.24 4.75
C LEU A 44 -14.15 0.27 5.02
N SER A 45 -13.78 1.11 4.06
CA SER A 45 -13.51 2.53 4.33
C SER A 45 -14.65 3.30 4.99
N ASP A 46 -15.89 2.97 4.64
CA ASP A 46 -17.09 3.66 5.17
C ASP A 46 -17.65 2.98 6.41
N LEU A 47 -17.81 1.64 6.35
CA LEU A 47 -18.57 0.89 7.34
C LEU A 47 -17.74 0.37 8.50
N TYR A 48 -16.47 -0.01 8.23
CA TYR A 48 -15.60 -0.59 9.23
C TYR A 48 -14.12 -0.24 8.95
N PRO A 49 -13.76 1.06 8.96
CA PRO A 49 -12.39 1.47 8.62
C PRO A 49 -11.39 0.99 9.65
N MET A 50 -10.31 0.36 9.19
CA MET A 50 -9.14 0.03 10.01
C MET A 50 -8.28 1.27 10.23
N TRP A 51 -8.15 2.10 9.20
CA TRP A 51 -7.50 3.40 9.26
C TRP A 51 -8.24 4.41 8.37
N ARG A 52 -8.11 5.67 8.72
CA ARG A 52 -8.59 6.80 7.90
C ARG A 52 -7.47 7.80 7.72
N TYR A 53 -7.34 8.31 6.51
CA TYR A 53 -6.46 9.42 6.21
C TYR A 53 -7.24 10.74 6.22
N HIS A 54 -6.69 11.74 6.89
CA HIS A 54 -7.24 13.09 6.98
C HIS A 54 -6.28 14.05 6.27
N PRO A 55 -6.63 14.59 5.09
CA PRO A 55 -5.74 15.52 4.39
C PRO A 55 -5.38 16.72 5.24
N PRO A 56 -4.13 17.22 5.15
CA PRO A 56 -3.75 18.48 5.77
C PRO A 56 -4.67 19.62 5.33
N GLU A 57 -4.91 20.59 6.23
CA GLU A 57 -5.81 21.71 5.96
C GLU A 57 -5.42 22.49 4.69
N ILE A 58 -4.12 22.69 4.47
CA ILE A 58 -3.59 23.35 3.27
C ILE A 58 -3.93 22.60 1.98
N ASP A 59 -4.08 21.27 2.01
CA ASP A 59 -4.45 20.47 0.84
C ASP A 59 -5.97 20.53 0.63
N LYS A 60 -6.77 20.56 1.70
CA LYS A 60 -8.22 20.77 1.62
C LYS A 60 -8.57 22.14 1.03
N GLN A 61 -7.88 23.19 1.48
CA GLN A 61 -8.03 24.54 0.94
C GLN A 61 -7.66 24.63 -0.55
N ALA A 62 -6.75 23.78 -1.02
CA ALA A 62 -6.41 23.63 -2.43
C ALA A 62 -7.39 22.72 -3.21
N GLY A 63 -8.50 22.28 -2.59
CA GLY A 63 -9.52 21.43 -3.21
C GLY A 63 -9.17 19.95 -3.30
N LEU A 64 -8.12 19.49 -2.62
CA LEU A 64 -7.75 18.06 -2.61
C LEU A 64 -8.63 17.29 -1.62
N THR A 65 -9.35 16.30 -2.13
CA THR A 65 -10.18 15.38 -1.34
C THR A 65 -9.44 14.08 -1.08
N ASN A 66 -9.97 13.25 -0.17
CA ASN A 66 -9.48 11.89 0.07
C ASN A 66 -9.45 11.06 -1.23
N THR A 67 -10.44 11.24 -2.10
CA THR A 67 -10.50 10.56 -3.40
C THR A 67 -9.30 10.92 -4.29
N HIS A 68 -8.99 12.22 -4.41
CA HIS A 68 -7.81 12.67 -5.17
C HIS A 68 -6.51 12.06 -4.64
N ILE A 69 -6.38 11.98 -3.32
CA ILE A 69 -5.18 11.41 -2.67
C ILE A 69 -5.10 9.91 -2.90
N SER A 70 -6.20 9.17 -2.72
CA SER A 70 -6.25 7.73 -3.00
C SER A 70 -5.91 7.43 -4.46
N PHE A 71 -6.47 8.18 -5.42
CA PHE A 71 -6.11 8.05 -6.83
C PHE A 71 -4.63 8.34 -7.10
N SER A 72 -4.06 9.37 -6.47
CA SER A 72 -2.63 9.67 -6.64
C SER A 72 -1.74 8.55 -6.12
N ILE A 73 -2.12 7.92 -5.01
CA ILE A 73 -1.42 6.74 -4.47
C ILE A 73 -1.49 5.59 -5.47
N MET A 74 -2.65 5.28 -6.00
CA MET A 74 -2.86 4.16 -6.94
C MET A 74 -2.13 4.38 -8.27
N ILE A 75 -2.13 5.62 -8.81
CA ILE A 75 -1.57 5.92 -10.14
C ILE A 75 -0.08 6.24 -10.09
N ILE A 76 0.42 6.73 -8.95
CA ILE A 76 1.80 7.20 -8.83
C ILE A 76 2.61 6.30 -7.89
N LYS A 77 2.20 6.19 -6.62
CA LYS A 77 2.98 5.49 -5.59
C LYS A 77 3.07 3.98 -5.85
N TYR A 78 1.97 3.33 -6.24
CA TYR A 78 1.98 1.88 -6.46
C TYR A 78 2.77 1.48 -7.69
N PRO A 79 2.63 2.12 -8.87
CA PRO A 79 3.54 1.89 -9.99
C PRO A 79 4.99 2.18 -9.67
N ALA A 80 5.29 3.29 -9.00
CA ALA A 80 6.64 3.63 -8.57
C ALA A 80 7.24 2.54 -7.67
N THR A 81 6.47 2.10 -6.67
CA THR A 81 6.87 1.02 -5.77
C THR A 81 7.14 -0.26 -6.54
N ALA A 82 6.21 -0.71 -7.39
CA ALA A 82 6.37 -1.96 -8.13
C ALA A 82 7.57 -1.92 -9.08
N LEU A 83 7.73 -0.83 -9.85
CA LEU A 83 8.84 -0.67 -10.80
C LEU A 83 10.21 -0.64 -10.12
N ILE A 84 10.33 -0.02 -8.93
CA ILE A 84 11.59 0.04 -8.20
C ILE A 84 11.83 -1.24 -7.40
N TYR A 85 10.82 -1.68 -6.64
CA TYR A 85 10.92 -2.82 -5.74
C TYR A 85 11.22 -4.12 -6.47
N LEU A 86 10.41 -4.44 -7.48
CA LEU A 86 10.51 -5.72 -8.19
C LEU A 86 11.73 -5.78 -9.11
N SER A 87 12.12 -4.66 -9.72
CA SER A 87 13.29 -4.63 -10.62
C SER A 87 14.62 -4.87 -9.91
N LYS A 88 14.69 -4.51 -8.63
CA LYS A 88 15.90 -4.62 -7.81
C LYS A 88 15.83 -5.73 -6.78
N PHE A 89 14.84 -6.61 -6.89
CA PHE A 89 14.64 -7.67 -5.91
C PHE A 89 15.81 -8.67 -5.93
N PRO A 90 16.46 -8.91 -4.77
CA PRO A 90 17.69 -9.70 -4.72
C PRO A 90 17.46 -11.20 -4.92
N GLY A 91 18.50 -11.89 -5.41
CA GLY A 91 18.44 -13.32 -5.70
C GLY A 91 18.60 -14.24 -4.48
N THR A 92 19.31 -13.82 -3.43
CA THR A 92 19.60 -14.63 -2.23
C THR A 92 18.58 -14.43 -1.13
N ARG A 93 18.15 -15.49 -0.46
CA ARG A 93 17.09 -15.46 0.59
C ARG A 93 17.39 -14.46 1.70
N SER A 94 18.60 -14.44 2.25
CA SER A 94 18.95 -13.47 3.31
C SER A 94 18.78 -12.02 2.84
N LYS A 95 19.27 -11.70 1.63
CA LYS A 95 19.12 -10.36 1.06
C LYS A 95 17.65 -10.03 0.77
N GLN A 96 16.83 -11.02 0.41
CA GLN A 96 15.39 -10.84 0.20
C GLN A 96 14.69 -10.38 1.49
N ILE A 97 15.00 -11.02 2.62
CA ILE A 97 14.42 -10.66 3.92
C ILE A 97 14.80 -9.22 4.28
N PHE A 98 16.08 -8.86 4.22
CA PHE A 98 16.53 -7.49 4.52
C PHE A 98 15.94 -6.46 3.55
N TYR A 99 15.75 -6.82 2.30
CA TYR A 99 15.15 -5.94 1.30
C TYR A 99 13.66 -5.68 1.57
N ILE A 100 12.89 -6.72 1.91
CA ILE A 100 11.49 -6.60 2.35
C ILE A 100 11.41 -5.74 3.62
N LEU A 101 12.26 -6.00 4.61
CA LEU A 101 12.30 -5.20 5.84
C LEU A 101 12.64 -3.73 5.56
N GLY A 102 13.58 -3.45 4.66
CA GLY A 102 13.93 -2.09 4.26
C GLY A 102 12.77 -1.34 3.62
N TRP A 103 12.02 -1.99 2.71
CA TRP A 103 10.83 -1.41 2.11
C TRP A 103 9.68 -1.26 3.10
N THR A 104 9.49 -2.24 3.99
CA THR A 104 8.54 -2.13 5.10
C THR A 104 8.90 -0.92 5.98
N CYS A 105 10.16 -0.77 6.35
CA CYS A 105 10.63 0.36 7.14
C CYS A 105 10.36 1.71 6.45
N LEU A 106 10.64 1.81 5.16
CA LEU A 106 10.34 3.00 4.37
C LEU A 106 8.85 3.38 4.43
N TYR A 107 7.95 2.42 4.26
CA TYR A 107 6.50 2.64 4.34
C TYR A 107 6.08 3.00 5.75
N MET A 108 6.63 2.33 6.75
CA MET A 108 6.31 2.60 8.16
C MET A 108 6.83 3.95 8.65
N ILE A 109 7.95 4.46 8.11
CA ILE A 109 8.42 5.83 8.40
C ILE A 109 7.40 6.84 7.89
N ASN A 110 6.90 6.68 6.64
CA ASN A 110 5.87 7.56 6.08
C ASN A 110 4.59 7.51 6.94
N GLU A 111 4.07 6.31 7.22
CA GLU A 111 2.87 6.13 8.03
C GLU A 111 3.06 6.65 9.45
N GLY A 112 4.24 6.47 10.04
CA GLY A 112 4.58 6.99 11.37
C GLY A 112 4.60 8.51 11.43
N ILE A 113 5.04 9.18 10.36
CA ILE A 113 4.96 10.65 10.24
C ILE A 113 3.49 11.06 10.17
N ASP A 114 2.70 10.42 9.29
CA ASP A 114 1.28 10.73 9.13
C ASP A 114 0.49 10.47 10.43
N TYR A 115 0.81 9.40 11.16
CA TYR A 115 0.20 9.11 12.46
C TYR A 115 0.56 10.18 13.53
N LYS A 116 1.83 10.57 13.64
CA LYS A 116 2.28 11.58 14.60
C LYS A 116 1.73 12.97 14.29
N THR A 117 1.50 13.28 13.02
CA THR A 117 0.92 14.55 12.59
C THR A 117 -0.62 14.55 12.56
N GLY A 118 -1.25 13.44 12.96
CA GLY A 118 -2.70 13.32 13.01
C GLY A 118 -3.37 13.12 11.63
N LEU A 119 -2.58 12.86 10.59
CA LEU A 119 -3.09 12.63 9.23
C LEU A 119 -3.63 11.21 9.05
N ILE A 120 -3.15 10.24 9.84
CA ILE A 120 -3.71 8.87 9.91
C ILE A 120 -4.28 8.63 11.30
N GLN A 121 -5.49 8.11 11.33
CA GLN A 121 -6.16 7.64 12.54
C GLN A 121 -6.49 6.16 12.41
N TYR A 122 -6.12 5.37 13.41
CA TYR A 122 -6.49 3.96 13.52
C TYR A 122 -7.80 3.77 14.25
N SER A 123 -8.54 2.74 13.86
CA SER A 123 -9.82 2.36 14.49
C SER A 123 -10.03 0.84 14.42
N ASN A 124 -11.10 0.35 15.05
CA ASN A 124 -11.51 -1.06 15.03
C ASN A 124 -10.39 -2.05 15.39
N GLY A 125 -9.57 -1.70 16.39
CA GLY A 125 -8.48 -2.56 16.86
C GLY A 125 -7.19 -2.52 16.03
N TRP A 126 -7.18 -1.80 14.89
CA TRP A 126 -5.95 -1.61 14.11
C TRP A 126 -4.92 -0.79 14.89
N SER A 127 -3.66 -1.03 14.63
CA SER A 127 -2.56 -0.35 15.30
C SER A 127 -1.31 -0.31 14.42
N PHE A 128 -0.34 0.50 14.80
CA PHE A 128 0.95 0.59 14.12
C PHE A 128 1.67 -0.77 14.01
N LYS A 129 1.51 -1.66 14.99
CA LYS A 129 2.06 -3.03 14.93
C LYS A 129 1.41 -3.86 13.83
N TRP A 130 0.11 -3.72 13.65
CA TRP A 130 -0.61 -4.38 12.56
C TRP A 130 -0.22 -3.83 11.19
N SER A 131 0.02 -2.54 11.09
CA SER A 131 0.54 -1.93 9.86
C SER A 131 1.92 -2.49 9.50
N ILE A 132 2.82 -2.73 10.47
CA ILE A 132 4.10 -3.39 10.20
C ILE A 132 3.88 -4.79 9.62
N ALA A 133 3.07 -5.61 10.28
CA ALA A 133 2.78 -6.98 9.82
C ALA A 133 2.14 -6.98 8.42
N PHE A 134 1.19 -6.07 8.19
CA PHE A 134 0.52 -5.90 6.90
C PHE A 134 1.51 -5.51 5.79
N ASN A 135 2.38 -4.52 6.02
CA ASN A 135 3.37 -4.08 5.04
C ASN A 135 4.39 -5.18 4.72
N MET A 136 4.84 -5.95 5.72
CA MET A 136 5.73 -7.11 5.49
C MET A 136 5.05 -8.16 4.60
N MET A 137 3.80 -8.49 4.89
CA MET A 137 3.02 -9.42 4.07
C MET A 137 2.78 -8.86 2.67
N MET A 138 2.40 -7.60 2.55
CA MET A 138 2.17 -6.90 1.29
C MET A 138 3.41 -6.97 0.37
N PHE A 139 4.60 -6.59 0.84
CA PHE A 139 5.82 -6.66 0.04
C PHE A 139 6.19 -8.10 -0.33
N THR A 140 5.97 -9.06 0.57
CA THR A 140 6.17 -10.48 0.26
C THR A 140 5.22 -10.93 -0.85
N ILE A 141 3.94 -10.59 -0.75
CA ILE A 141 2.91 -10.96 -1.73
C ILE A 141 3.16 -10.30 -3.08
N LEU A 142 3.61 -9.04 -3.14
CA LEU A 142 3.95 -8.37 -4.40
C LEU A 142 5.04 -9.13 -5.16
N TRP A 143 6.08 -9.59 -4.45
CA TRP A 143 7.12 -10.43 -5.06
C TRP A 143 6.59 -11.79 -5.50
N VAL A 144 5.77 -12.45 -4.68
CA VAL A 144 5.14 -13.73 -5.05
C VAL A 144 4.24 -13.54 -6.27
N HIS A 145 3.43 -12.48 -6.33
CA HIS A 145 2.54 -12.19 -7.45
C HIS A 145 3.32 -12.02 -8.75
N HIS A 146 4.43 -11.29 -8.71
CA HIS A 146 5.27 -11.11 -9.89
C HIS A 146 5.77 -12.43 -10.49
N ARG A 147 5.93 -13.47 -9.68
CA ARG A 147 6.44 -14.78 -10.13
C ARG A 147 5.37 -15.86 -10.26
N ARG A 148 4.37 -15.85 -9.39
CA ARG A 148 3.31 -16.86 -9.26
C ARG A 148 1.98 -16.19 -8.89
N PRO A 149 1.29 -15.56 -9.87
CA PRO A 149 0.11 -14.74 -9.59
C PRO A 149 -1.00 -15.50 -8.85
N ILE A 150 -1.31 -16.73 -9.29
CA ILE A 150 -2.37 -17.56 -8.68
C ILE A 150 -2.08 -17.85 -7.20
N LEU A 151 -0.81 -18.17 -6.88
CA LEU A 151 -0.39 -18.42 -5.50
C LEU A 151 -0.54 -17.14 -4.64
N ALA A 152 -0.18 -15.99 -5.19
CA ALA A 152 -0.33 -14.71 -4.50
C ALA A 152 -1.81 -14.40 -4.18
N TRP A 153 -2.71 -14.63 -5.13
CA TRP A 153 -4.14 -14.48 -4.89
C TRP A 153 -4.64 -15.41 -3.77
N ALA A 154 -4.25 -16.68 -3.80
CA ALA A 154 -4.62 -17.64 -2.75
C ALA A 154 -4.13 -17.19 -1.36
N ILE A 155 -2.86 -16.76 -1.26
CA ILE A 155 -2.27 -16.26 0.00
C ILE A 155 -3.01 -14.98 0.44
N SER A 156 -3.31 -14.05 -0.48
CA SER A 156 -4.00 -12.81 -0.17
C SER A 156 -5.40 -13.06 0.38
N ILE A 157 -6.16 -13.97 -0.23
CA ILE A 157 -7.50 -14.34 0.24
C ILE A 157 -7.43 -14.91 1.66
N LEU A 158 -6.52 -15.87 1.90
CA LEU A 158 -6.34 -16.45 3.24
C LEU A 158 -5.94 -15.39 4.28
N PHE A 159 -5.05 -14.48 3.91
CA PHE A 159 -4.62 -13.38 4.78
C PHE A 159 -5.77 -12.43 5.11
N ILE A 160 -6.54 -12.01 4.09
CA ILE A 160 -7.72 -11.15 4.28
C ILE A 160 -8.75 -11.84 5.18
N LEU A 161 -9.06 -13.11 4.95
CA LEU A 161 -9.99 -13.86 5.79
C LEU A 161 -9.50 -13.96 7.24
N SER A 162 -8.20 -14.15 7.45
CA SER A 162 -7.62 -14.15 8.80
C SER A 162 -7.76 -12.79 9.49
N LEU A 163 -7.48 -11.70 8.78
CA LEU A 163 -7.70 -10.34 9.33
C LEU A 163 -9.18 -10.09 9.62
N TRP A 164 -10.08 -10.59 8.78
CA TRP A 164 -11.52 -10.47 8.96
C TRP A 164 -11.99 -11.10 10.28
N GLN A 165 -11.47 -12.28 10.60
CA GLN A 165 -11.75 -12.97 11.87
C GLN A 165 -11.10 -12.27 13.06
N ILE A 166 -9.82 -11.86 12.93
CA ILE A 166 -9.09 -11.21 14.03
C ILE A 166 -9.75 -9.89 14.46
N PHE A 167 -10.29 -9.15 13.50
CA PHE A 167 -10.89 -7.84 13.74
C PHE A 167 -12.41 -7.86 13.81
N ASP A 168 -13.05 -9.03 13.87
CA ASP A 168 -14.51 -9.19 13.94
C ASP A 168 -15.27 -8.32 12.93
N VAL A 169 -14.77 -8.30 11.67
CA VAL A 169 -15.36 -7.47 10.62
C VAL A 169 -16.80 -7.92 10.34
N PRO A 170 -17.79 -7.05 10.51
CA PRO A 170 -19.19 -7.44 10.39
C PRO A 170 -19.57 -7.76 8.94
N SER A 171 -20.42 -8.77 8.73
CA SER A 171 -20.89 -9.19 7.39
C SER A 171 -21.64 -8.09 6.63
N LYS A 172 -22.17 -7.08 7.32
CA LYS A 172 -22.83 -5.92 6.70
C LYS A 172 -21.94 -5.07 5.80
N VAL A 173 -20.60 -5.29 5.80
CA VAL A 173 -19.69 -4.61 4.86
C VAL A 173 -19.87 -5.10 3.42
N PHE A 174 -20.43 -6.29 3.22
CA PHE A 174 -20.84 -6.78 1.90
C PHE A 174 -22.24 -6.19 1.59
N ARG A 175 -22.24 -5.15 0.80
CA ARG A 175 -23.47 -4.47 0.33
C ARG A 175 -23.95 -5.08 -0.97
#